data_fa1470e42d0b0986719cf227f5167a6c
#
_entry.id   fa1470e42d0b0986719cf227f5167a6c
#
_cell.length_a   1.000
_cell.length_b   1.000
_cell.length_c   1.000
_cell.angle_alpha   90.00
_cell.angle_beta   90.00
_cell.angle_gamma   90.00
#
_symmetry.space_group_name_H-M   'P 1'
#
loop_
_entity.id
_entity.type
_entity.pdbx_description
1 polymer ?
#
loop_
_entity_poly.entity_id
_entity_poly.type
_entity_poly.pdbx_seq_one_letter_code
_entity_poly.pdbx_strand_id
1 'polypeptide(L)'
;MKTAMVVGGGIAGLAAAIGLRRVGWQVRVMERAAVLDDAGAGISVQANGMRALDVLGVGDAVRAVGAAQGGGGIRIPEGKWLSHMDAEAAARILGSPVYSFLRADLHRALRSALPADCLVTGVTVDEVVRTADLVVAADGVHSRRRAQLFPDHPGAVYAGTTVVRGVTSAPVQTEVDIDQTWGHGAEFGSTRLLDGRVEWHAAYNAAEGVRHDDLLSEMARRFGHWHAPIPALLAATEPGAVLHHDVYELRTPLPAYVADRVVLVGDAAHAMTPHLGQGASQALEDAVCLAAYLGSEATIDEALIRFDRERRPRTQAVVGAARQTGRIGQQLQGRFAVALRNAGIRITPSSAAVKAMVKYALWEPPALG
;
A
#
# COMPACT_ATOMS: atom_id res chain seq x y z
N MET A 1 -28.42 10.02 15.40
CA MET A 1 -27.40 9.93 14.32
C MET A 1 -26.31 8.99 14.82
N LYS A 2 -25.93 7.99 14.02
CA LYS A 2 -24.87 7.03 14.42
C LYS A 2 -23.50 7.72 14.43
N THR A 3 -22.65 7.33 15.38
CA THR A 3 -21.34 7.94 15.60
C THR A 3 -20.21 6.92 15.40
N ALA A 4 -19.11 7.33 14.75
CA ALA A 4 -17.94 6.51 14.61
C ALA A 4 -16.67 7.24 15.03
N MET A 5 -15.79 6.54 15.74
CA MET A 5 -14.43 6.97 16.04
C MET A 5 -13.47 6.19 15.14
N VAL A 6 -12.67 6.89 14.37
CA VAL A 6 -11.59 6.30 13.56
C VAL A 6 -10.26 6.55 14.27
N VAL A 7 -9.52 5.52 14.58
CA VAL A 7 -8.20 5.60 15.23
C VAL A 7 -7.11 5.44 14.19
N GLY A 8 -6.43 6.53 13.89
CA GLY A 8 -5.39 6.64 12.87
C GLY A 8 -5.83 7.49 11.66
N GLY A 9 -5.07 8.54 11.36
CA GLY A 9 -5.29 9.49 10.27
C GLY A 9 -4.53 9.14 8.96
N GLY A 10 -4.12 7.88 8.78
CA GLY A 10 -3.53 7.39 7.54
C GLY A 10 -4.56 7.19 6.43
N ILE A 11 -4.11 6.68 5.25
CA ILE A 11 -4.97 6.45 4.07
C ILE A 11 -6.20 5.61 4.42
N ALA A 12 -6.03 4.51 5.17
CA ALA A 12 -7.13 3.64 5.60
C ALA A 12 -8.17 4.38 6.44
N GLY A 13 -7.72 5.14 7.43
CA GLY A 13 -8.60 5.87 8.35
C GLY A 13 -9.32 7.03 7.68
N LEU A 14 -8.63 7.83 6.86
CA LEU A 14 -9.25 8.91 6.11
C LEU A 14 -10.30 8.38 5.12
N ALA A 15 -9.97 7.31 4.38
CA ALA A 15 -10.91 6.68 3.45
C ALA A 15 -12.14 6.11 4.16
N ALA A 16 -11.95 5.44 5.31
CA ALA A 16 -13.06 4.95 6.13
C ALA A 16 -13.95 6.10 6.65
N ALA A 17 -13.33 7.20 7.10
CA ALA A 17 -14.07 8.38 7.55
C ALA A 17 -14.90 9.00 6.41
N ILE A 18 -14.33 9.13 5.21
CA ILE A 18 -15.05 9.62 4.03
C ILE A 18 -16.26 8.72 3.73
N GLY A 19 -16.04 7.40 3.64
CA GLY A 19 -17.10 6.45 3.34
C GLY A 19 -18.22 6.46 4.36
N LEU A 20 -17.91 6.44 5.64
CA LEU A 20 -18.90 6.49 6.73
C LEU A 20 -19.71 7.79 6.71
N ARG A 21 -19.08 8.92 6.46
CA ARG A 21 -19.79 10.20 6.34
C ARG A 21 -20.76 10.21 5.16
N ARG A 22 -20.40 9.59 4.03
CA ARG A 22 -21.28 9.50 2.86
C ARG A 22 -22.56 8.71 3.14
N VAL A 23 -22.52 7.76 4.08
CA VAL A 23 -23.70 6.99 4.51
C VAL A 23 -24.32 7.54 5.81
N GLY A 24 -24.08 8.82 6.12
CA GLY A 24 -24.80 9.58 7.15
C GLY A 24 -24.30 9.43 8.58
N TRP A 25 -23.07 8.92 8.80
CA TRP A 25 -22.47 8.83 10.13
C TRP A 25 -21.79 10.14 10.55
N GLN A 26 -21.83 10.45 11.83
CA GLN A 26 -20.93 11.41 12.44
C GLN A 26 -19.58 10.73 12.72
N VAL A 27 -18.49 11.28 12.21
CA VAL A 27 -17.18 10.66 12.30
C VAL A 27 -16.17 11.61 12.90
N ARG A 28 -15.36 11.11 13.83
CA ARG A 28 -14.13 11.76 14.31
C ARG A 28 -12.93 10.85 14.05
N VAL A 29 -11.88 11.40 13.43
CA VAL A 29 -10.60 10.72 13.20
C VAL A 29 -9.63 11.22 14.25
N MET A 30 -9.07 10.29 15.03
CA MET A 30 -8.10 10.57 16.10
C MET A 30 -6.71 10.15 15.60
N GLU A 31 -5.80 11.10 15.50
CA GLU A 31 -4.43 10.86 15.03
C GLU A 31 -3.40 11.26 16.11
N ARG A 32 -2.47 10.34 16.39
CA ARG A 32 -1.45 10.56 17.44
C ARG A 32 -0.39 11.59 17.06
N ALA A 33 -0.05 11.71 15.77
CA ALA A 33 0.90 12.70 15.30
C ALA A 33 0.29 14.11 15.45
N ALA A 34 1.04 15.01 16.04
CA ALA A 34 0.61 16.41 16.18
C ALA A 34 0.56 17.13 14.81
N VAL A 35 1.47 16.76 13.92
CA VAL A 35 1.54 17.20 12.53
C VAL A 35 1.51 15.96 11.66
N LEU A 36 0.66 16.00 10.65
CA LEU A 36 0.66 14.98 9.62
C LEU A 36 1.87 15.25 8.74
N ASP A 37 2.96 14.53 9.02
CA ASP A 37 4.19 14.64 8.26
C ASP A 37 3.99 14.00 6.88
N ASP A 38 4.15 14.83 5.89
CA ASP A 38 4.01 14.47 4.49
C ASP A 38 5.35 13.94 3.92
N ALA A 39 6.23 13.35 4.74
CA ALA A 39 7.54 12.87 4.32
C ALA A 39 7.47 11.91 3.12
N GLY A 40 8.13 12.30 2.11
CA GLY A 40 8.15 12.01 0.71
C GLY A 40 8.44 10.59 0.24
N ALA A 41 7.67 9.58 0.59
CA ALA A 41 7.68 8.32 -0.15
C ALA A 41 6.61 8.33 -1.26
N GLY A 42 6.92 7.66 -2.37
CA GLY A 42 5.90 7.38 -3.37
C GLY A 42 4.95 6.27 -2.91
N ILE A 43 3.78 6.26 -3.50
CA ILE A 43 2.78 5.21 -3.33
C ILE A 43 2.04 4.98 -4.63
N SER A 44 1.78 3.73 -4.97
CA SER A 44 0.98 3.36 -6.13
C SER A 44 -0.40 2.86 -5.71
N VAL A 45 -1.42 3.26 -6.45
CA VAL A 45 -2.80 2.79 -6.29
C VAL A 45 -3.22 2.09 -7.57
N GLN A 46 -3.63 0.84 -7.45
CA GLN A 46 -4.06 0.02 -8.56
C GLN A 46 -5.56 0.23 -8.87
N ALA A 47 -6.06 -0.35 -9.95
CA ALA A 47 -7.41 -0.14 -10.45
C ALA A 47 -8.52 -0.39 -9.42
N ASN A 48 -8.38 -1.40 -8.54
CA ASN A 48 -9.31 -1.64 -7.45
C ASN A 48 -9.35 -0.48 -6.44
N GLY A 49 -8.18 0.06 -6.09
CA GLY A 49 -8.09 1.23 -5.23
C GLY A 49 -8.65 2.49 -5.89
N MET A 50 -8.43 2.68 -7.20
CA MET A 50 -9.01 3.81 -7.95
C MET A 50 -10.53 3.71 -8.02
N ARG A 51 -11.10 2.52 -8.26
CA ARG A 51 -12.55 2.30 -8.19
C ARG A 51 -13.12 2.57 -6.79
N ALA A 52 -12.38 2.20 -5.76
CA ALA A 52 -12.78 2.53 -4.38
C ALA A 52 -12.82 4.05 -4.15
N LEU A 53 -11.81 4.79 -4.65
CA LEU A 53 -11.77 6.26 -4.57
C LEU A 53 -12.91 6.93 -5.36
N ASP A 54 -13.31 6.34 -6.50
CA ASP A 54 -14.46 6.81 -7.27
C ASP A 54 -15.76 6.67 -6.48
N VAL A 55 -15.98 5.51 -5.87
CA VAL A 55 -17.15 5.26 -4.99
C VAL A 55 -17.14 6.18 -3.77
N LEU A 56 -15.97 6.47 -3.21
CA LEU A 56 -15.82 7.45 -2.13
C LEU A 56 -16.02 8.91 -2.59
N GLY A 57 -16.14 9.17 -3.90
CA GLY A 57 -16.37 10.50 -4.49
C GLY A 57 -15.14 11.40 -4.48
N VAL A 58 -13.95 10.83 -4.37
CA VAL A 58 -12.67 11.56 -4.35
C VAL A 58 -11.77 11.19 -5.53
N GLY A 59 -12.23 10.32 -6.43
CA GLY A 59 -11.44 9.77 -7.53
C GLY A 59 -10.83 10.85 -8.43
N ASP A 60 -11.61 11.86 -8.83
CA ASP A 60 -11.13 12.93 -9.72
C ASP A 60 -10.08 13.82 -9.03
N ALA A 61 -10.31 14.19 -7.76
CA ALA A 61 -9.35 14.96 -6.97
C ALA A 61 -8.02 14.19 -6.78
N VAL A 62 -8.09 12.88 -6.62
CA VAL A 62 -6.91 12.02 -6.51
C VAL A 62 -6.20 11.89 -7.86
N ARG A 63 -6.92 11.67 -8.97
CA ARG A 63 -6.29 11.62 -10.31
C ARG A 63 -5.56 12.91 -10.67
N ALA A 64 -6.08 14.05 -10.24
CA ALA A 64 -5.47 15.37 -10.51
C ALA A 64 -4.06 15.52 -9.91
N VAL A 65 -3.71 14.74 -8.88
CA VAL A 65 -2.39 14.77 -8.23
C VAL A 65 -1.56 13.50 -8.48
N GLY A 66 -2.04 12.60 -9.33
CA GLY A 66 -1.42 11.32 -9.63
C GLY A 66 -0.91 11.21 -11.06
N ALA A 67 0.17 10.46 -11.27
CA ALA A 67 0.66 10.09 -12.58
C ALA A 67 0.09 8.75 -13.02
N ALA A 68 -0.67 8.74 -14.11
CA ALA A 68 -1.09 7.50 -14.75
C ALA A 68 0.12 6.81 -15.38
N GLN A 69 0.29 5.52 -15.11
CA GLN A 69 1.45 4.76 -15.55
C GLN A 69 1.17 4.08 -16.89
N GLY A 70 2.00 4.36 -17.89
CA GLY A 70 1.85 3.87 -19.24
C GLY A 70 2.47 2.50 -19.50
N GLY A 71 3.59 2.16 -18.88
CA GLY A 71 4.26 0.90 -19.14
C GLY A 71 5.45 0.62 -18.25
N GLY A 72 5.91 -0.62 -18.31
CA GLY A 72 7.05 -1.06 -17.53
C GLY A 72 7.29 -2.56 -17.58
N GLY A 73 7.96 -3.07 -16.57
CA GLY A 73 8.23 -4.50 -16.50
C GLY A 73 9.25 -4.89 -15.45
N ILE A 74 9.76 -6.11 -15.61
CA ILE A 74 10.78 -6.68 -14.71
C ILE A 74 12.09 -6.86 -15.49
N ARG A 75 13.19 -6.36 -14.94
CA ARG A 75 14.55 -6.49 -15.47
C ARG A 75 15.45 -7.29 -14.52
N ILE A 76 16.62 -7.62 -15.02
CA ILE A 76 17.76 -8.04 -14.21
C ILE A 76 18.75 -6.87 -14.04
N PRO A 77 19.73 -6.94 -13.10
CA PRO A 77 20.68 -5.86 -12.85
C PRO A 77 21.47 -5.38 -14.07
N GLU A 78 21.67 -6.23 -15.07
CA GLU A 78 22.32 -5.91 -16.34
C GLU A 78 21.39 -5.20 -17.34
N GLY A 79 20.16 -4.88 -16.95
CA GLY A 79 19.18 -4.13 -17.76
C GLY A 79 18.36 -4.97 -18.75
N LYS A 80 18.61 -6.28 -18.87
CA LYS A 80 17.85 -7.14 -19.77
C LYS A 80 16.46 -7.42 -19.20
N TRP A 81 15.44 -7.28 -20.03
CA TRP A 81 14.07 -7.56 -19.66
C TRP A 81 13.84 -9.05 -19.38
N LEU A 82 13.15 -9.33 -18.30
CA LEU A 82 12.57 -10.63 -18.00
C LEU A 82 11.12 -10.69 -18.48
N SER A 83 10.38 -9.60 -18.29
CA SER A 83 8.99 -9.46 -18.69
C SER A 83 8.68 -8.00 -18.96
N HIS A 84 7.94 -7.73 -20.03
CA HIS A 84 7.32 -6.45 -20.27
C HIS A 84 5.86 -6.52 -19.86
N MET A 85 5.36 -5.47 -19.24
CA MET A 85 3.96 -5.25 -19.00
C MET A 85 3.40 -4.41 -20.13
N ASP A 86 2.44 -4.95 -20.87
CA ASP A 86 1.59 -4.17 -21.75
C ASP A 86 0.57 -3.43 -20.86
N ALA A 87 0.92 -2.20 -20.53
CA ALA A 87 0.09 -1.37 -19.66
C ALA A 87 -1.25 -1.01 -20.28
N GLU A 88 -1.31 -0.86 -21.61
CA GLU A 88 -2.58 -0.62 -22.30
C GLU A 88 -3.49 -1.86 -22.22
N ALA A 89 -2.93 -3.06 -22.43
CA ALA A 89 -3.69 -4.28 -22.26
C ALA A 89 -4.16 -4.47 -20.82
N ALA A 90 -3.30 -4.18 -19.84
CA ALA A 90 -3.67 -4.23 -18.44
C ALA A 90 -4.76 -3.21 -18.10
N ALA A 91 -4.63 -1.95 -18.55
CA ALA A 91 -5.61 -0.90 -18.33
C ALA A 91 -6.97 -1.21 -19.02
N ARG A 92 -6.97 -1.81 -20.23
CA ARG A 92 -8.21 -2.29 -20.88
C ARG A 92 -8.93 -3.36 -20.04
N ILE A 93 -8.18 -4.31 -19.48
CA ILE A 93 -8.76 -5.38 -18.64
C ILE A 93 -9.26 -4.82 -17.31
N LEU A 94 -8.52 -3.90 -16.71
CA LEU A 94 -8.81 -3.33 -15.40
C LEU A 94 -9.73 -2.11 -15.44
N GLY A 95 -9.96 -1.50 -16.61
CA GLY A 95 -10.72 -0.26 -16.76
C GLY A 95 -10.01 0.99 -16.21
N SER A 96 -8.79 0.87 -15.70
CA SER A 96 -8.00 1.98 -15.16
C SER A 96 -6.50 1.62 -15.17
N PRO A 97 -5.59 2.55 -15.47
CA PRO A 97 -4.18 2.37 -15.25
C PRO A 97 -3.85 2.32 -13.75
N VAL A 98 -2.62 1.94 -13.44
CA VAL A 98 -2.01 2.19 -12.11
C VAL A 98 -1.71 3.69 -12.01
N TYR A 99 -2.00 4.30 -10.87
CA TYR A 99 -1.60 5.67 -10.56
C TYR A 99 -0.52 5.69 -9.49
N SER A 100 0.48 6.54 -9.68
CA SER A 100 1.53 6.78 -8.70
C SER A 100 1.49 8.21 -8.19
N PHE A 101 1.76 8.35 -6.90
CA PHE A 101 1.62 9.61 -6.16
C PHE A 101 2.83 9.82 -5.25
N LEU A 102 3.12 11.06 -4.92
CA LEU A 102 3.69 11.33 -3.61
C LEU A 102 2.64 10.95 -2.55
N ARG A 103 3.04 10.20 -1.55
CA ARG A 103 2.12 9.77 -0.46
C ARG A 103 1.44 10.97 0.21
N ALA A 104 2.17 12.07 0.36
CA ALA A 104 1.69 13.34 0.84
C ALA A 104 0.51 13.89 0.05
N ASP A 105 0.59 13.85 -1.29
CA ASP A 105 -0.45 14.41 -2.15
C ASP A 105 -1.72 13.59 -2.10
N LEU A 106 -1.61 12.25 -2.13
CA LEU A 106 -2.75 11.36 -1.92
C LEU A 106 -3.40 11.58 -0.55
N HIS A 107 -2.58 11.69 0.50
CA HIS A 107 -3.06 11.94 1.86
C HIS A 107 -3.78 13.29 1.97
N ARG A 108 -3.21 14.34 1.37
CA ARG A 108 -3.79 15.68 1.32
C ARG A 108 -5.13 15.69 0.57
N ALA A 109 -5.22 15.00 -0.58
CA ALA A 109 -6.46 14.87 -1.34
C ALA A 109 -7.57 14.20 -0.51
N LEU A 110 -7.26 13.11 0.20
CA LEU A 110 -8.21 12.45 1.10
C LEU A 110 -8.62 13.36 2.28
N ARG A 111 -7.67 14.02 2.92
CA ARG A 111 -7.94 14.91 4.04
C ARG A 111 -8.84 16.08 3.63
N SER A 112 -8.63 16.64 2.44
CA SER A 112 -9.42 17.77 1.93
C SER A 112 -10.89 17.43 1.65
N ALA A 113 -11.22 16.14 1.56
CA ALA A 113 -12.60 15.67 1.40
C ALA A 113 -13.36 15.57 2.74
N LEU A 114 -12.68 15.82 3.86
CA LEU A 114 -13.27 15.80 5.20
C LEU A 114 -13.40 17.22 5.76
N PRO A 115 -14.45 17.53 6.54
CA PRO A 115 -14.52 18.77 7.31
C PRO A 115 -13.31 18.91 8.24
N ALA A 116 -12.86 20.13 8.46
CA ALA A 116 -11.68 20.41 9.26
C ALA A 116 -11.78 19.90 10.72
N ASP A 117 -12.98 19.92 11.29
CA ASP A 117 -13.29 19.45 12.64
C ASP A 117 -13.41 17.93 12.76
N CYS A 118 -13.40 17.20 11.64
CA CYS A 118 -13.46 15.76 11.62
C CYS A 118 -12.15 15.11 12.09
N LEU A 119 -11.00 15.74 11.85
CA LEU A 119 -9.67 15.23 12.16
C LEU A 119 -9.07 15.96 13.37
N VAL A 120 -8.76 15.19 14.42
CA VAL A 120 -8.12 15.67 15.64
C VAL A 120 -6.72 15.06 15.72
N THR A 121 -5.69 15.90 15.65
CA THR A 121 -4.27 15.50 15.71
C THR A 121 -3.70 15.65 17.12
N GLY A 122 -2.56 15.00 17.42
CA GLY A 122 -1.90 15.02 18.73
C GLY A 122 -2.63 14.22 19.80
N VAL A 123 -3.55 13.34 19.42
CA VAL A 123 -4.36 12.54 20.35
C VAL A 123 -4.07 11.05 20.21
N THR A 124 -3.52 10.48 21.27
CA THR A 124 -3.39 9.03 21.40
C THR A 124 -4.66 8.48 22.07
N VAL A 125 -5.27 7.50 21.42
CA VAL A 125 -6.40 6.76 22.00
C VAL A 125 -5.83 5.50 22.67
N ASP A 126 -5.73 5.46 23.98
CA ASP A 126 -5.11 4.33 24.69
C ASP A 126 -6.12 3.23 25.05
N GLU A 127 -7.36 3.60 25.37
CA GLU A 127 -8.44 2.66 25.65
C GLU A 127 -9.51 2.71 24.55
N VAL A 128 -10.24 1.61 24.38
CA VAL A 128 -11.45 1.61 23.56
C VAL A 128 -12.49 2.45 24.28
N VAL A 129 -12.51 3.75 23.98
CA VAL A 129 -13.50 4.64 24.54
C VAL A 129 -14.84 4.30 23.88
N ARG A 130 -15.75 3.65 24.60
CA ARG A 130 -17.10 3.30 24.14
C ARG A 130 -18.02 4.53 24.06
N THR A 131 -17.49 5.66 23.58
CA THR A 131 -18.27 6.91 23.37
C THR A 131 -18.89 6.99 21.97
N ALA A 132 -18.58 6.03 21.10
CA ALA A 132 -19.12 5.95 19.75
C ALA A 132 -19.82 4.59 19.54
N ASP A 133 -20.77 4.56 18.60
CA ASP A 133 -21.49 3.34 18.21
C ASP A 133 -20.58 2.34 17.50
N LEU A 134 -19.47 2.83 16.88
CA LEU A 134 -18.46 2.05 16.16
C LEU A 134 -17.07 2.64 16.36
N VAL A 135 -16.06 1.78 16.52
CA VAL A 135 -14.65 2.15 16.47
C VAL A 135 -14.00 1.51 15.25
N VAL A 136 -13.39 2.31 14.39
CA VAL A 136 -12.60 1.85 13.24
C VAL A 136 -11.11 1.97 13.60
N ALA A 137 -10.45 0.85 13.77
CA ALA A 137 -9.04 0.78 14.07
C ALA A 137 -8.22 0.75 12.77
N ALA A 138 -7.63 1.89 12.44
CA ALA A 138 -6.76 2.15 11.29
C ALA A 138 -5.35 2.57 11.74
N ASP A 139 -4.90 2.05 12.89
CA ASP A 139 -3.69 2.43 13.62
C ASP A 139 -2.42 1.71 13.14
N GLY A 140 -2.47 1.13 11.94
CA GLY A 140 -1.32 0.68 11.16
C GLY A 140 -0.73 -0.66 11.60
N VAL A 141 0.45 -0.98 11.08
CA VAL A 141 1.09 -2.30 11.21
C VAL A 141 1.35 -2.72 12.66
N HIS A 142 1.64 -1.76 13.54
CA HIS A 142 1.83 -1.98 14.98
C HIS A 142 0.57 -1.66 15.80
N SER A 143 -0.61 -1.98 15.25
CA SER A 143 -1.91 -1.69 15.85
C SER A 143 -2.02 -2.14 17.29
N ARG A 144 -2.25 -1.16 18.19
CA ARG A 144 -2.57 -1.41 19.59
C ARG A 144 -3.97 -2.00 19.75
N ARG A 145 -4.91 -1.59 18.88
CA ARG A 145 -6.28 -2.11 18.90
C ARG A 145 -6.32 -3.59 18.57
N ARG A 146 -5.57 -4.01 17.56
CA ARG A 146 -5.39 -5.43 17.25
C ARG A 146 -4.85 -6.21 18.45
N ALA A 147 -3.82 -5.70 19.11
CA ALA A 147 -3.23 -6.36 20.29
C ALA A 147 -4.21 -6.46 21.47
N GLN A 148 -5.07 -5.46 21.66
CA GLN A 148 -6.12 -5.48 22.69
C GLN A 148 -7.25 -6.48 22.38
N LEU A 149 -7.66 -6.56 21.11
CA LEU A 149 -8.73 -7.46 20.68
C LEU A 149 -8.28 -8.92 20.60
N PHE A 150 -7.04 -9.14 20.25
CA PHE A 150 -6.47 -10.48 20.03
C PHE A 150 -5.12 -10.60 20.77
N PRO A 151 -5.13 -10.68 22.12
CA PRO A 151 -3.90 -10.66 22.92
C PRO A 151 -2.99 -11.87 22.66
N ASP A 152 -3.56 -13.01 22.26
CA ASP A 152 -2.79 -14.22 21.95
C ASP A 152 -2.23 -14.23 20.51
N HIS A 153 -2.57 -13.24 19.68
CA HIS A 153 -2.05 -13.14 18.32
C HIS A 153 -0.63 -12.56 18.33
N PRO A 154 0.35 -13.18 17.63
CA PRO A 154 1.76 -12.76 17.68
C PRO A 154 2.03 -11.35 17.13
N GLY A 155 1.04 -10.72 16.53
CA GLY A 155 1.20 -9.39 15.95
C GLY A 155 1.92 -9.40 14.60
N ALA A 156 2.43 -8.24 14.20
CA ALA A 156 3.24 -8.08 13.01
C ALA A 156 4.66 -8.58 13.26
N VAL A 157 5.22 -9.32 12.30
CA VAL A 157 6.57 -9.87 12.35
C VAL A 157 7.42 -9.32 11.23
N TYR A 158 8.71 -9.16 11.49
CA TYR A 158 9.67 -8.73 10.47
C TYR A 158 9.74 -9.73 9.32
N ALA A 159 9.68 -9.21 8.08
CA ALA A 159 9.61 -10.03 6.87
C ALA A 159 10.99 -10.49 6.33
N GLY A 160 12.09 -10.11 6.99
CA GLY A 160 13.45 -10.40 6.50
C GLY A 160 13.94 -9.43 5.42
N THR A 161 13.24 -8.32 5.24
CA THR A 161 13.50 -7.34 4.17
C THR A 161 13.46 -5.93 4.73
N THR A 162 14.45 -5.14 4.35
CA THR A 162 14.50 -3.69 4.56
C THR A 162 14.26 -2.99 3.23
N VAL A 163 13.48 -1.90 3.25
CA VAL A 163 13.20 -1.05 2.09
C VAL A 163 13.70 0.36 2.35
N VAL A 164 14.51 0.86 1.45
CA VAL A 164 14.92 2.26 1.38
C VAL A 164 14.17 2.92 0.24
N ARG A 165 13.65 4.11 0.47
CA ARG A 165 12.87 4.87 -0.52
C ARG A 165 13.40 6.27 -0.65
N GLY A 166 13.35 6.80 -1.86
CA GLY A 166 13.70 8.18 -2.14
C GLY A 166 12.88 8.73 -3.30
N VAL A 167 12.91 10.05 -3.41
CA VAL A 167 12.36 10.78 -4.55
C VAL A 167 13.44 11.70 -5.07
N THR A 168 13.63 11.72 -6.39
CA THR A 168 14.61 12.62 -7.00
C THR A 168 14.25 14.08 -6.77
N SER A 169 15.23 14.94 -6.59
CA SER A 169 15.03 16.39 -6.36
C SER A 169 14.56 17.13 -7.61
N ALA A 170 14.81 16.57 -8.79
CA ALA A 170 14.41 17.10 -10.09
C ALA A 170 13.92 15.98 -11.00
N PRO A 171 13.23 16.30 -12.13
CA PRO A 171 12.86 15.32 -13.14
C PRO A 171 14.06 14.54 -13.68
N VAL A 172 13.89 13.22 -13.82
CA VAL A 172 14.90 12.33 -14.41
C VAL A 172 14.24 11.56 -15.56
N GLN A 173 14.94 11.49 -16.69
CA GLN A 173 14.48 10.73 -17.86
C GLN A 173 14.56 9.24 -17.58
N THR A 174 13.44 8.54 -17.78
CA THR A 174 13.31 7.08 -17.67
C THR A 174 12.78 6.52 -18.98
N GLU A 175 13.19 5.30 -19.32
CA GLU A 175 12.72 4.60 -20.51
C GLU A 175 11.24 4.20 -20.41
N VAL A 176 10.82 3.85 -19.19
CA VAL A 176 9.47 3.40 -18.84
C VAL A 176 8.97 4.10 -17.59
N ASP A 177 7.67 4.05 -17.34
CA ASP A 177 7.04 4.70 -16.19
C ASP A 177 7.19 3.89 -14.90
N ILE A 178 7.16 2.55 -14.99
CA ILE A 178 7.39 1.63 -13.88
C ILE A 178 8.50 0.66 -14.25
N ASP A 179 9.55 0.60 -13.46
CA ASP A 179 10.66 -0.35 -13.65
C ASP A 179 10.88 -1.13 -12.34
N GLN A 180 10.99 -2.46 -12.47
CA GLN A 180 11.33 -3.35 -11.37
C GLN A 180 12.55 -4.18 -11.76
N THR A 181 13.64 -4.06 -11.03
CA THR A 181 14.85 -4.82 -11.28
C THR A 181 15.09 -5.82 -10.16
N TRP A 182 15.10 -7.11 -10.49
CA TRP A 182 15.26 -8.19 -9.54
C TRP A 182 16.66 -8.79 -9.60
N GLY A 183 17.42 -8.63 -8.51
CA GLY A 183 18.75 -9.20 -8.33
C GLY A 183 18.77 -10.46 -7.47
N HIS A 184 19.86 -10.61 -6.71
CA HIS A 184 20.10 -11.68 -5.75
C HIS A 184 19.84 -11.16 -4.33
N GLY A 185 18.71 -11.50 -3.72
CA GLY A 185 18.32 -11.00 -2.41
C GLY A 185 18.09 -9.49 -2.35
N ALA A 186 17.87 -8.87 -3.51
CA ALA A 186 17.68 -7.42 -3.65
C ALA A 186 16.80 -7.10 -4.87
N GLU A 187 16.06 -6.00 -4.78
CA GLU A 187 15.35 -5.40 -5.91
C GLU A 187 15.48 -3.87 -5.87
N PHE A 188 15.36 -3.27 -7.04
CA PHE A 188 15.24 -1.83 -7.18
C PHE A 188 14.05 -1.53 -8.07
N GLY A 189 13.12 -0.72 -7.58
CA GLY A 189 11.98 -0.26 -8.35
C GLY A 189 11.99 1.24 -8.52
N SER A 190 11.45 1.73 -9.63
CA SER A 190 11.26 3.15 -9.87
C SER A 190 9.91 3.42 -10.52
N THR A 191 9.34 4.59 -10.21
CA THR A 191 8.04 5.00 -10.69
C THR A 191 8.02 6.50 -10.95
N ARG A 192 7.58 6.91 -12.13
CA ARG A 192 7.49 8.32 -12.50
C ARG A 192 6.32 9.00 -11.80
N LEU A 193 6.56 10.19 -11.28
CA LEU A 193 5.57 11.07 -10.65
C LEU A 193 5.02 12.09 -11.65
N LEU A 194 3.94 12.77 -11.28
CA LEU A 194 3.23 13.72 -12.15
C LEU A 194 4.11 14.90 -12.61
N ASP A 195 5.01 15.36 -11.76
CA ASP A 195 5.94 16.47 -12.03
C ASP A 195 7.24 16.05 -12.73
N GLY A 196 7.34 14.78 -13.13
CA GLY A 196 8.51 14.21 -13.81
C GLY A 196 9.64 13.78 -12.87
N ARG A 197 9.53 14.02 -11.57
CA ARG A 197 10.40 13.38 -10.57
C ARG A 197 10.14 11.88 -10.55
N VAL A 198 11.08 11.14 -10.02
CA VAL A 198 10.99 9.69 -9.92
C VAL A 198 11.06 9.26 -8.46
N GLU A 199 10.06 8.53 -8.02
CA GLU A 199 10.14 7.76 -6.80
C GLU A 199 10.90 6.47 -7.08
N TRP A 200 11.78 6.10 -6.17
CA TRP A 200 12.46 4.81 -6.21
C TRP A 200 12.42 4.12 -4.86
N HIS A 201 12.47 2.80 -4.91
CA HIS A 201 12.65 1.97 -3.73
C HIS A 201 13.69 0.90 -4.00
N ALA A 202 14.51 0.66 -2.99
CA ALA A 202 15.52 -0.39 -2.97
C ALA A 202 15.18 -1.34 -1.81
N ALA A 203 14.80 -2.58 -2.12
CA ALA A 203 14.54 -3.60 -1.12
C ALA A 203 15.66 -4.64 -1.11
N TYR A 204 16.09 -5.05 0.07
CA TYR A 204 17.15 -6.06 0.19
C TYR A 204 16.98 -6.87 1.47
N ASN A 205 17.52 -8.10 1.44
CA ASN A 205 17.55 -8.96 2.62
C ASN A 205 18.49 -8.38 3.67
N ALA A 206 18.01 -8.19 4.88
CA ALA A 206 18.76 -7.68 6.00
C ALA A 206 18.28 -8.28 7.32
N ALA A 207 19.07 -8.19 8.38
CA ALA A 207 18.59 -8.40 9.73
C ALA A 207 17.74 -7.20 10.18
N GLU A 208 16.79 -7.46 11.06
CA GLU A 208 15.94 -6.41 11.64
C GLU A 208 16.78 -5.37 12.38
N GLY A 209 16.44 -4.11 12.22
CA GLY A 209 17.05 -3.00 12.95
C GLY A 209 18.41 -2.53 12.43
N VAL A 210 18.96 -3.13 11.36
CA VAL A 210 20.20 -2.64 10.73
C VAL A 210 19.99 -1.22 10.21
N ARG A 211 20.89 -0.31 10.58
CA ARG A 211 20.90 1.10 10.17
C ARG A 211 22.26 1.46 9.58
N HIS A 212 22.29 2.45 8.72
CA HIS A 212 23.48 2.98 8.07
C HIS A 212 23.55 4.49 8.31
N ASP A 213 24.72 5.01 8.65
CA ASP A 213 24.94 6.43 8.91
C ASP A 213 24.72 7.27 7.64
N ASP A 214 25.18 6.78 6.50
CA ASP A 214 24.92 7.35 5.17
C ASP A 214 24.16 6.33 4.32
N LEU A 215 22.86 6.49 4.34
CA LEU A 215 21.93 5.57 3.68
C LEU A 215 22.02 5.66 2.15
N LEU A 216 22.20 6.87 1.60
CA LEU A 216 22.28 7.07 0.16
C LEU A 216 23.59 6.49 -0.40
N SER A 217 24.70 6.68 0.29
CA SER A 217 26.00 6.06 -0.08
C SER A 217 25.91 4.52 -0.03
N GLU A 218 25.21 3.96 0.96
CA GLU A 218 24.99 2.51 1.00
C GLU A 218 24.12 2.04 -0.18
N MET A 219 23.09 2.79 -0.58
CA MET A 219 22.30 2.46 -1.77
C MET A 219 23.14 2.57 -3.05
N ALA A 220 23.98 3.59 -3.18
CA ALA A 220 24.90 3.74 -4.31
C ALA A 220 25.91 2.57 -4.38
N ARG A 221 26.43 2.11 -3.23
CA ARG A 221 27.32 0.95 -3.16
C ARG A 221 26.62 -0.35 -3.62
N ARG A 222 25.34 -0.56 -3.22
CA ARG A 222 24.56 -1.78 -3.55
C ARG A 222 24.03 -1.79 -4.97
N PHE A 223 23.52 -0.67 -5.45
CA PHE A 223 22.74 -0.57 -6.67
C PHE A 223 23.35 0.34 -7.74
N GLY A 224 24.35 1.14 -7.41
CA GLY A 224 24.97 2.10 -8.33
C GLY A 224 25.70 1.48 -9.53
N HIS A 225 25.92 0.17 -9.51
CA HIS A 225 26.48 -0.60 -10.63
C HIS A 225 25.42 -1.33 -11.48
N TRP A 226 24.13 -1.18 -11.13
CA TRP A 226 23.03 -1.71 -11.93
C TRP A 226 22.79 -0.81 -13.15
N HIS A 227 21.91 -1.27 -14.05
CA HIS A 227 21.64 -0.55 -15.31
C HIS A 227 21.11 0.88 -15.11
N ALA A 228 21.22 1.69 -16.15
CA ALA A 228 20.54 2.98 -16.21
C ALA A 228 18.98 2.80 -16.17
N PRO A 229 18.22 3.66 -15.45
CA PRO A 229 18.68 4.94 -14.89
C PRO A 229 19.08 4.87 -13.40
N ILE A 230 19.21 3.69 -12.78
CA ILE A 230 19.38 3.52 -11.33
C ILE A 230 20.51 4.40 -10.75
N PRO A 231 21.74 4.43 -11.31
CA PRO A 231 22.78 5.32 -10.78
C PRO A 231 22.38 6.80 -10.82
N ALA A 232 21.69 7.22 -11.89
CA ALA A 232 21.24 8.61 -12.04
C ALA A 232 20.14 8.98 -11.04
N LEU A 233 19.22 8.04 -10.74
CA LEU A 233 18.19 8.24 -9.72
C LEU A 233 18.79 8.46 -8.33
N LEU A 234 19.75 7.62 -7.97
CA LEU A 234 20.47 7.74 -6.69
C LEU A 234 21.24 9.07 -6.61
N ALA A 235 21.95 9.46 -7.68
CA ALA A 235 22.68 10.72 -7.74
C ALA A 235 21.81 11.97 -7.72
N ALA A 236 20.55 11.87 -8.20
CA ALA A 236 19.59 12.96 -8.21
C ALA A 236 18.76 13.06 -6.91
N THR A 237 19.06 12.26 -5.90
CA THR A 237 18.31 12.22 -4.63
C THR A 237 19.09 12.92 -3.52
N GLU A 238 18.42 13.80 -2.79
CA GLU A 238 19.01 14.47 -1.61
C GLU A 238 19.11 13.49 -0.44
N PRO A 239 20.24 13.48 0.32
CA PRO A 239 20.40 12.56 1.45
C PRO A 239 19.29 12.62 2.49
N GLY A 240 18.76 13.82 2.78
CA GLY A 240 17.67 14.02 3.73
C GLY A 240 16.29 13.57 3.23
N ALA A 241 16.16 13.23 1.93
CA ALA A 241 14.90 12.77 1.33
C ALA A 241 14.76 11.25 1.30
N VAL A 242 15.71 10.52 1.91
CA VAL A 242 15.75 9.06 1.89
C VAL A 242 15.13 8.50 3.17
N LEU A 243 14.17 7.60 3.00
CA LEU A 243 13.47 6.93 4.09
C LEU A 243 13.91 5.47 4.20
N HIS A 244 14.03 4.99 5.42
CA HIS A 244 14.42 3.61 5.73
C HIS A 244 13.34 2.91 6.55
N HIS A 245 12.87 1.75 6.07
CA HIS A 245 11.81 0.99 6.71
C HIS A 245 12.16 -0.50 6.76
N ASP A 246 12.07 -1.08 7.93
CA ASP A 246 11.96 -2.52 8.08
C ASP A 246 10.56 -2.96 7.71
N VAL A 247 10.43 -4.00 6.89
CA VAL A 247 9.12 -4.49 6.42
C VAL A 247 8.55 -5.46 7.43
N TYR A 248 7.35 -5.15 7.90
CA TYR A 248 6.57 -6.03 8.79
C TYR A 248 5.31 -6.53 8.09
N GLU A 249 4.90 -7.74 8.41
CA GLU A 249 3.70 -8.37 7.88
C GLU A 249 2.91 -9.10 8.97
N LEU A 250 1.61 -9.26 8.80
CA LEU A 250 0.79 -10.18 9.58
C LEU A 250 0.90 -11.57 8.97
N ARG A 251 1.94 -12.31 9.41
CA ARG A 251 2.21 -13.67 8.91
C ARG A 251 1.16 -14.68 9.35
N THR A 252 0.75 -14.59 10.58
CA THR A 252 -0.36 -15.36 11.15
C THR A 252 -1.66 -14.67 10.78
N PRO A 253 -2.62 -15.34 10.15
CA PRO A 253 -3.92 -14.77 9.86
C PRO A 253 -4.67 -14.42 11.14
N LEU A 254 -5.33 -13.26 11.17
CA LEU A 254 -6.26 -12.91 12.24
C LEU A 254 -7.50 -13.81 12.19
N PRO A 255 -8.04 -14.23 13.36
CA PRO A 255 -9.25 -15.03 13.42
C PRO A 255 -10.50 -14.26 12.98
N ALA A 256 -10.51 -12.95 13.23
CA ALA A 256 -11.56 -12.02 12.82
C ALA A 256 -10.99 -10.61 12.64
N TYR A 257 -11.67 -9.75 11.88
CA TYR A 257 -11.37 -8.32 11.77
C TYR A 257 -12.29 -7.47 12.65
N VAL A 258 -13.23 -8.11 13.31
CA VAL A 258 -14.25 -7.46 14.12
C VAL A 258 -14.34 -8.13 15.49
N ALA A 259 -14.38 -7.32 16.53
CA ALA A 259 -14.77 -7.73 17.88
C ALA A 259 -15.38 -6.53 18.62
N ASP A 260 -16.44 -6.74 19.38
CA ASP A 260 -17.06 -5.73 20.26
C ASP A 260 -17.36 -4.37 19.60
N ARG A 261 -17.80 -4.34 18.35
CA ARG A 261 -18.01 -3.13 17.54
C ARG A 261 -16.72 -2.33 17.28
N VAL A 262 -15.57 -2.98 17.37
CA VAL A 262 -14.32 -2.49 16.84
C VAL A 262 -14.02 -3.24 15.56
N VAL A 263 -13.75 -2.53 14.47
CA VAL A 263 -13.37 -3.10 13.18
C VAL A 263 -11.94 -2.68 12.83
N LEU A 264 -11.10 -3.65 12.49
CA LEU A 264 -9.76 -3.42 11.99
C LEU A 264 -9.79 -3.20 10.47
N VAL A 265 -9.06 -2.20 9.97
CA VAL A 265 -8.93 -1.90 8.53
C VAL A 265 -7.48 -1.60 8.15
N GLY A 266 -7.13 -1.81 6.89
CA GLY A 266 -5.78 -1.57 6.38
C GLY A 266 -4.73 -2.39 7.11
N ASP A 267 -3.55 -1.80 7.36
CA ASP A 267 -2.43 -2.50 7.98
C ASP A 267 -2.71 -2.98 9.42
N ALA A 268 -3.70 -2.42 10.10
CA ALA A 268 -4.15 -2.93 11.40
C ALA A 268 -4.75 -4.34 11.26
N ALA A 269 -5.40 -4.64 10.13
CA ALA A 269 -6.05 -5.91 9.82
C ALA A 269 -5.18 -6.87 9.00
N HIS A 270 -4.40 -6.35 8.03
CA HIS A 270 -3.77 -7.17 6.98
C HIS A 270 -2.44 -6.60 6.47
N ALA A 271 -1.59 -6.07 7.35
CA ALA A 271 -0.25 -5.62 6.96
C ALA A 271 0.47 -6.69 6.13
N MET A 272 1.01 -6.28 5.00
CA MET A 272 1.60 -7.15 3.99
C MET A 272 2.91 -6.61 3.46
N THR A 273 3.73 -7.50 2.88
CA THR A 273 4.93 -7.09 2.17
C THR A 273 4.58 -6.28 0.90
N PRO A 274 5.42 -5.32 0.45
CA PRO A 274 5.04 -4.39 -0.61
C PRO A 274 5.02 -4.98 -2.02
N HIS A 275 5.43 -6.23 -2.21
CA HIS A 275 5.74 -6.86 -3.50
C HIS A 275 4.57 -6.97 -4.51
N LEU A 276 3.34 -6.75 -4.09
CA LEU A 276 2.17 -6.66 -4.99
C LEU A 276 1.65 -5.23 -5.17
N GLY A 277 2.16 -4.25 -4.41
CA GLY A 277 1.64 -2.87 -4.44
C GLY A 277 0.16 -2.76 -4.04
N GLN A 278 -0.36 -3.70 -3.23
CA GLN A 278 -1.80 -3.80 -2.93
C GLN A 278 -2.19 -3.19 -1.58
N GLY A 279 -1.26 -2.87 -0.68
CA GLY A 279 -1.60 -2.46 0.70
C GLY A 279 -2.60 -1.30 0.76
N ALA A 280 -2.31 -0.20 0.05
CA ALA A 280 -3.21 0.96 0.00
C ALA A 280 -4.54 0.63 -0.70
N SER A 281 -4.50 -0.12 -1.81
CA SER A 281 -5.71 -0.50 -2.54
C SER A 281 -6.63 -1.38 -1.69
N GLN A 282 -6.10 -2.31 -0.91
CA GLN A 282 -6.89 -3.14 0.01
C GLN A 282 -7.49 -2.31 1.15
N ALA A 283 -6.77 -1.32 1.68
CA ALA A 283 -7.31 -0.40 2.68
C ALA A 283 -8.46 0.46 2.14
N LEU A 284 -8.37 0.89 0.88
CA LEU A 284 -9.45 1.63 0.20
C LEU A 284 -10.68 0.74 -0.05
N GLU A 285 -10.48 -0.54 -0.43
CA GLU A 285 -11.56 -1.51 -0.51
C GLU A 285 -12.26 -1.71 0.84
N ASP A 286 -11.49 -1.80 1.95
CA ASP A 286 -12.06 -1.92 3.31
C ASP A 286 -12.99 -0.75 3.61
N ALA A 287 -12.55 0.48 3.30
CA ALA A 287 -13.33 1.69 3.55
C ALA A 287 -14.68 1.68 2.82
N VAL A 288 -14.67 1.28 1.54
CA VAL A 288 -15.90 1.20 0.73
C VAL A 288 -16.81 0.08 1.24
N CYS A 289 -16.28 -1.12 1.48
CA CYS A 289 -17.08 -2.25 1.98
C CYS A 289 -17.70 -1.94 3.33
N LEU A 290 -16.92 -1.38 4.27
CA LEU A 290 -17.44 -1.01 5.59
C LEU A 290 -18.59 0.01 5.48
N ALA A 291 -18.40 1.07 4.68
CA ALA A 291 -19.42 2.10 4.50
C ALA A 291 -20.69 1.53 3.83
N ALA A 292 -20.52 0.74 2.76
CA ALA A 292 -21.64 0.16 2.03
C ALA A 292 -22.48 -0.76 2.92
N TYR A 293 -21.85 -1.61 3.73
CA TYR A 293 -22.59 -2.54 4.60
C TYR A 293 -23.26 -1.81 5.76
N LEU A 294 -22.61 -0.82 6.37
CA LEU A 294 -23.22 0.01 7.41
C LEU A 294 -24.34 0.92 6.90
N GLY A 295 -24.37 1.20 5.59
CA GLY A 295 -25.47 1.93 4.93
C GLY A 295 -26.63 1.04 4.51
N SER A 296 -26.42 -0.25 4.28
CA SER A 296 -27.43 -1.16 3.70
C SER A 296 -27.98 -2.20 4.68
N GLU A 297 -27.22 -2.63 5.69
CA GLU A 297 -27.69 -3.64 6.66
C GLU A 297 -28.57 -3.01 7.76
N ALA A 298 -29.49 -3.81 8.31
CA ALA A 298 -30.43 -3.34 9.31
C ALA A 298 -29.74 -2.96 10.64
N THR A 299 -28.69 -3.67 11.00
CA THR A 299 -27.93 -3.45 12.23
C THR A 299 -26.44 -3.27 11.96
N ILE A 300 -25.75 -2.62 12.90
CA ILE A 300 -24.29 -2.49 12.87
C ILE A 300 -23.64 -3.89 12.91
N ASP A 301 -24.15 -4.78 13.73
CA ASP A 301 -23.57 -6.10 13.95
C ASP A 301 -23.66 -6.96 12.67
N GLU A 302 -24.77 -6.92 11.95
CA GLU A 302 -24.92 -7.58 10.64
C GLU A 302 -23.93 -7.03 9.60
N ALA A 303 -23.79 -5.71 9.55
CA ALA A 303 -22.82 -5.06 8.66
C ALA A 303 -21.38 -5.49 8.96
N LEU A 304 -21.00 -5.55 10.22
CA LEU A 304 -19.67 -5.97 10.65
C LEU A 304 -19.41 -7.46 10.39
N ILE A 305 -20.39 -8.33 10.61
CA ILE A 305 -20.30 -9.77 10.27
C ILE A 305 -20.09 -9.93 8.75
N ARG A 306 -20.83 -9.16 7.94
CA ARG A 306 -20.67 -9.18 6.48
C ARG A 306 -19.30 -8.68 6.07
N PHE A 307 -18.82 -7.60 6.66
CA PHE A 307 -17.47 -7.06 6.41
C PHE A 307 -16.39 -8.10 6.68
N ASP A 308 -16.39 -8.74 7.86
CA ASP A 308 -15.42 -9.78 8.19
C ASP A 308 -15.47 -10.95 7.22
N ARG A 309 -16.66 -11.44 6.91
CA ARG A 309 -16.86 -12.58 6.00
C ARG A 309 -16.32 -12.33 4.59
N GLU A 310 -16.44 -11.10 4.08
CA GLU A 310 -16.05 -10.78 2.72
C GLU A 310 -14.61 -10.25 2.64
N ARG A 311 -14.19 -9.40 3.59
CA ARG A 311 -12.86 -8.78 3.50
C ARG A 311 -11.73 -9.68 4.01
N ARG A 312 -11.92 -10.36 5.12
CA ARG A 312 -10.86 -11.15 5.74
C ARG A 312 -10.29 -12.22 4.83
N PRO A 313 -11.04 -13.13 4.20
CA PRO A 313 -10.45 -14.13 3.30
C PRO A 313 -9.78 -13.51 2.07
N ARG A 314 -10.34 -12.42 1.52
CA ARG A 314 -9.75 -11.72 0.37
C ARG A 314 -8.38 -11.13 0.72
N THR A 315 -8.30 -10.35 1.78
CA THR A 315 -7.04 -9.69 2.17
C THR A 315 -6.00 -10.67 2.64
N GLN A 316 -6.37 -11.74 3.36
CA GLN A 316 -5.46 -12.82 3.75
C GLN A 316 -4.87 -13.54 2.52
N ALA A 317 -5.64 -13.73 1.46
CA ALA A 317 -5.14 -14.26 0.20
C ALA A 317 -4.12 -13.30 -0.46
N VAL A 318 -4.37 -11.99 -0.41
CA VAL A 318 -3.43 -10.97 -0.93
C VAL A 318 -2.14 -10.94 -0.09
N VAL A 319 -2.23 -10.98 1.24
CA VAL A 319 -1.06 -11.09 2.14
C VAL A 319 -0.20 -12.30 1.79
N GLY A 320 -0.83 -13.47 1.62
CA GLY A 320 -0.13 -14.70 1.24
C GLY A 320 0.55 -14.59 -0.12
N ALA A 321 -0.12 -14.00 -1.10
CA ALA A 321 0.42 -13.79 -2.44
C ALA A 321 1.56 -12.77 -2.46
N ALA A 322 1.46 -11.67 -1.71
CA ALA A 322 2.51 -10.67 -1.59
C ALA A 322 3.79 -11.28 -1.00
N ARG A 323 3.66 -12.07 0.06
CA ARG A 323 4.78 -12.82 0.64
C ARG A 323 5.40 -13.80 -0.35
N GLN A 324 4.58 -14.55 -1.08
CA GLN A 324 5.08 -15.49 -2.09
C GLN A 324 5.83 -14.77 -3.21
N THR A 325 5.32 -13.64 -3.68
CA THR A 325 6.00 -12.81 -4.68
C THR A 325 7.36 -12.31 -4.17
N GLY A 326 7.42 -11.84 -2.92
CA GLY A 326 8.68 -11.44 -2.29
C GLY A 326 9.71 -12.56 -2.21
N ARG A 327 9.28 -13.76 -1.81
CA ARG A 327 10.16 -14.94 -1.72
C ARG A 327 10.75 -15.36 -3.05
N ILE A 328 9.95 -15.34 -4.12
CA ILE A 328 10.39 -15.69 -5.47
C ILE A 328 11.16 -14.53 -6.12
N GLY A 329 10.73 -13.30 -5.89
CA GLY A 329 11.33 -12.08 -6.46
C GLY A 329 12.55 -11.63 -5.70
N GLN A 330 12.35 -10.68 -4.81
CA GLN A 330 13.40 -9.94 -4.12
C GLN A 330 14.22 -10.80 -3.15
N GLN A 331 13.59 -11.66 -2.37
CA GLN A 331 14.28 -12.41 -1.30
C GLN A 331 15.12 -13.59 -1.81
N LEU A 332 14.91 -14.00 -3.08
CA LEU A 332 15.58 -15.17 -3.62
C LEU A 332 17.08 -14.94 -3.73
N GLN A 333 17.86 -15.85 -3.13
CA GLN A 333 19.32 -15.86 -3.18
C GLN A 333 19.80 -17.15 -3.87
N GLY A 334 21.08 -17.15 -4.24
CA GLY A 334 21.69 -18.30 -4.88
C GLY A 334 21.59 -18.23 -6.42
N ARG A 335 22.74 -18.31 -7.06
CA ARG A 335 22.88 -18.10 -8.52
C ARG A 335 22.01 -19.03 -9.35
N PHE A 336 21.92 -20.30 -8.96
CA PHE A 336 21.11 -21.29 -9.67
C PHE A 336 19.61 -21.02 -9.56
N ALA A 337 19.12 -20.74 -8.34
CA ALA A 337 17.71 -20.44 -8.09
C ALA A 337 17.25 -19.17 -8.83
N VAL A 338 18.08 -18.12 -8.81
CA VAL A 338 17.80 -16.88 -9.56
C VAL A 338 17.82 -17.12 -11.07
N ALA A 339 18.77 -17.93 -11.59
CA ALA A 339 18.80 -18.26 -13.01
C ALA A 339 17.54 -19.05 -13.45
N LEU A 340 17.09 -19.99 -12.62
CA LEU A 340 15.86 -20.77 -12.88
C LEU A 340 14.62 -19.87 -12.85
N ARG A 341 14.50 -18.99 -11.85
CA ARG A 341 13.43 -17.98 -11.79
C ARG A 341 13.41 -17.12 -13.06
N ASN A 342 14.57 -16.58 -13.45
CA ASN A 342 14.68 -15.70 -14.62
C ASN A 342 14.28 -16.44 -15.92
N ALA A 343 14.69 -17.70 -16.08
CA ALA A 343 14.29 -18.51 -17.20
C ALA A 343 12.77 -18.76 -17.20
N GLY A 344 12.19 -19.09 -16.04
CA GLY A 344 10.74 -19.29 -15.89
C GLY A 344 9.94 -18.04 -16.25
N ILE A 345 10.36 -16.85 -15.81
CA ILE A 345 9.68 -15.59 -16.15
C ILE A 345 9.74 -15.32 -17.66
N ARG A 346 10.91 -15.53 -18.30
CA ARG A 346 11.07 -15.29 -19.75
C ARG A 346 10.21 -16.16 -20.63
N ILE A 347 9.96 -17.40 -20.22
CA ILE A 347 9.12 -18.33 -20.99
C ILE A 347 7.62 -18.21 -20.65
N THR A 348 7.27 -17.42 -19.64
CA THR A 348 5.86 -17.19 -19.28
C THR A 348 5.22 -16.28 -20.31
N PRO A 349 4.13 -16.72 -20.97
CA PRO A 349 3.41 -15.88 -21.92
C PRO A 349 2.94 -14.57 -21.27
N SER A 350 3.04 -13.45 -22.00
CA SER A 350 2.63 -12.13 -21.50
C SER A 350 1.19 -12.11 -20.99
N SER A 351 0.27 -12.83 -21.64
CA SER A 351 -1.12 -12.97 -21.22
C SER A 351 -1.27 -13.65 -19.84
N ALA A 352 -0.43 -14.62 -19.51
CA ALA A 352 -0.43 -15.28 -18.20
C ALA A 352 0.16 -14.35 -17.13
N ALA A 353 1.22 -13.61 -17.47
CA ALA A 353 1.81 -12.60 -16.57
C ALA A 353 0.80 -11.49 -16.25
N VAL A 354 0.09 -10.96 -17.26
CA VAL A 354 -0.98 -9.97 -17.06
C VAL A 354 -2.10 -10.53 -16.18
N LYS A 355 -2.58 -11.77 -16.45
CA LYS A 355 -3.63 -12.40 -15.62
C LYS A 355 -3.21 -12.54 -14.15
N ALA A 356 -1.97 -12.90 -13.88
CA ALA A 356 -1.46 -13.01 -12.52
C ALA A 356 -1.44 -11.63 -11.82
N MET A 357 -1.02 -10.59 -12.52
CA MET A 357 -0.94 -9.22 -12.01
C MET A 357 -2.33 -8.65 -11.74
N VAL A 358 -3.28 -8.78 -12.68
CA VAL A 358 -4.60 -8.18 -12.56
C VAL A 358 -5.52 -8.92 -11.59
N LYS A 359 -5.20 -10.15 -11.19
CA LYS A 359 -6.04 -11.01 -10.36
C LYS A 359 -6.60 -10.30 -9.12
N TYR A 360 -5.76 -9.56 -8.41
CA TYR A 360 -6.15 -8.87 -7.18
C TYR A 360 -6.67 -7.45 -7.42
N ALA A 361 -6.41 -6.89 -8.60
CA ALA A 361 -6.93 -5.59 -9.00
C ALA A 361 -8.32 -5.67 -9.66
N LEU A 362 -8.78 -6.87 -10.04
CA LEU A 362 -10.16 -7.14 -10.46
C LEU A 362 -11.06 -7.27 -9.21
N TRP A 363 -11.67 -6.18 -8.85
CA TRP A 363 -12.63 -6.09 -7.74
C TRP A 363 -13.68 -5.05 -8.08
N GLU A 364 -14.94 -5.41 -7.91
CA GLU A 364 -16.06 -4.50 -8.11
C GLU A 364 -16.56 -3.99 -6.75
N PRO A 365 -16.57 -2.67 -6.55
CA PRO A 365 -17.03 -2.09 -5.30
C PRO A 365 -18.54 -2.27 -5.11
N PRO A 366 -19.01 -2.55 -3.88
CA PRO A 366 -20.41 -2.39 -3.56
C PRO A 366 -20.80 -0.92 -3.67
N ALA A 367 -22.05 -0.65 -4.08
CA ALA A 367 -22.59 0.70 -4.10
C ALA A 367 -22.74 1.23 -2.66
N LEU A 368 -22.46 2.50 -2.46
CA LEU A 368 -22.89 3.21 -1.25
C LEU A 368 -24.36 3.54 -1.44
N GLY A 369 -25.16 3.12 -0.47
CA GLY A 369 -26.61 3.37 -0.45
C GLY A 369 -26.96 4.86 -0.35
#